data_30d3557d2bfc7e4732bcdc48d63ba6b1
#
_entry.id   30d3557d2bfc7e4732bcdc48d63ba6b1
#
_cell.length_a   1.000
_cell.length_b   1.000
_cell.length_c   1.000
_cell.angle_alpha   90.00
_cell.angle_beta   90.00
_cell.angle_gamma   90.00
#
_symmetry.space_group_name_H-M   'P 1'
#
loop_
_entity.id
_entity.type
_entity.pdbx_description
1 polymer ?
#
loop_
_entity_poly.entity_id
_entity_poly.type
_entity_poly.pdbx_seq_one_letter_code
_entity_poly.pdbx_strand_id
1 'polypeptide(L)'
;MFSKQIGRNMEVYVDDMLVKSREELAHLDDLKETFTTLKQYQMKLNPAKCVFGVASGKFLGFMVSQRGIEANPKKVQAIINMTSPKTVKEVQKLTGRITALNRFISRATDKCLPFFKTLKQAFA
;
A
#
# COMPACT_ATOMS: atom_id res chain seq x y z
N MET A 1 -3.29 22.38 -6.55
CA MET A 1 -4.00 21.72 -7.66
C MET A 1 -5.26 20.99 -7.16
N PHE A 2 -5.18 19.96 -6.34
CA PHE A 2 -6.32 19.17 -5.87
C PHE A 2 -6.84 19.53 -4.47
N SER A 3 -6.66 20.76 -4.03
CA SER A 3 -6.97 21.19 -2.65
C SER A 3 -8.42 20.93 -2.21
N LYS A 4 -9.37 20.96 -3.14
CA LYS A 4 -10.79 20.69 -2.86
C LYS A 4 -11.14 19.19 -2.87
N GLN A 5 -10.30 18.35 -3.44
CA GLN A 5 -10.53 16.93 -3.63
C GLN A 5 -9.76 16.06 -2.63
N ILE A 6 -8.55 16.49 -2.22
CA ILE A 6 -7.73 15.77 -1.23
C ILE A 6 -8.49 15.66 0.08
N GLY A 7 -8.54 14.44 0.60
CA GLY A 7 -9.27 14.09 1.82
C GLY A 7 -10.78 13.84 1.62
N ARG A 8 -11.36 14.25 0.48
CA ARG A 8 -12.76 13.98 0.12
C ARG A 8 -12.86 12.73 -0.78
N ASN A 9 -12.43 12.86 -2.01
CA ASN A 9 -12.52 11.80 -3.02
C ASN A 9 -11.16 11.49 -3.68
N MET A 10 -10.08 12.09 -3.20
CA MET A 10 -8.74 11.89 -3.73
C MET A 10 -7.69 11.82 -2.63
N GLU A 11 -6.73 10.92 -2.81
CA GLU A 11 -5.47 10.90 -2.09
C GLU A 11 -4.31 11.04 -3.08
N VAL A 12 -3.31 11.81 -2.72
CA VAL A 12 -2.13 12.06 -3.57
C VAL A 12 -0.88 11.84 -2.74
N TYR A 13 0.07 11.13 -3.32
CA TYR A 13 1.40 10.97 -2.75
C TYR A 13 2.46 11.03 -3.86
N VAL A 14 3.18 12.15 -3.91
CA VAL A 14 4.17 12.46 -4.94
C VAL A 14 3.55 12.32 -6.34
N ASP A 15 3.89 11.27 -7.08
CA ASP A 15 3.41 11.02 -8.45
C ASP A 15 2.17 10.10 -8.51
N ASP A 16 1.78 9.53 -7.39
CA ASP A 16 0.67 8.58 -7.32
C ASP A 16 -0.62 9.27 -6.89
N MET A 17 -1.72 8.98 -7.58
CA MET A 17 -3.05 9.50 -7.27
C MET A 17 -4.05 8.34 -7.14
N LEU A 18 -4.87 8.42 -6.09
CA LEU A 18 -5.99 7.52 -5.88
C LEU A 18 -7.29 8.33 -5.87
N VAL A 19 -8.18 8.07 -6.81
CA VAL A 19 -9.55 8.59 -6.81
C VAL A 19 -10.46 7.53 -6.21
N LYS A 20 -11.16 7.88 -5.13
CA LYS A 20 -12.06 6.99 -4.40
C LYS A 20 -13.45 7.62 -4.31
N SER A 21 -14.47 6.82 -4.39
CA SER A 21 -15.86 7.26 -4.25
C SER A 21 -16.60 6.34 -3.30
N ARG A 22 -17.54 6.89 -2.54
CA ARG A 22 -18.37 6.10 -1.62
C ARG A 22 -19.39 5.26 -2.35
N GLU A 23 -19.91 5.80 -3.45
CA GLU A 23 -20.94 5.19 -4.27
C GLU A 23 -20.45 5.04 -5.70
N GLU A 24 -20.82 3.94 -6.34
CA GLU A 24 -20.41 3.63 -7.70
C GLU A 24 -20.89 4.68 -8.70
N LEU A 25 -22.11 5.15 -8.57
CA LEU A 25 -22.69 6.18 -9.44
C LEU A 25 -21.97 7.53 -9.34
N ALA A 26 -21.49 7.89 -8.15
CA ALA A 26 -20.74 9.13 -7.93
C ALA A 26 -19.31 9.05 -8.50
N HIS A 27 -18.80 7.87 -8.79
CA HIS A 27 -17.41 7.70 -9.23
C HIS A 27 -17.11 8.37 -10.57
N LEU A 28 -18.06 8.36 -11.50
CA LEU A 28 -17.91 9.04 -12.79
C LEU A 28 -17.78 10.56 -12.63
N ASP A 29 -18.55 11.16 -11.73
CA ASP A 29 -18.48 12.59 -11.45
C ASP A 29 -17.15 12.96 -10.76
N ASP A 30 -16.70 12.14 -9.81
CA ASP A 30 -15.41 12.32 -9.14
C ASP A 30 -14.23 12.20 -10.12
N LEU A 31 -14.29 11.27 -11.06
CA LEU A 31 -13.29 11.14 -12.15
C LEU A 31 -13.35 12.35 -13.08
N LYS A 32 -14.54 12.81 -13.46
CA LYS A 32 -14.72 13.98 -14.31
C LYS A 32 -14.13 15.24 -13.68
N GLU A 33 -14.36 15.46 -12.39
CA GLU A 33 -13.74 16.53 -11.63
C GLU A 33 -12.22 16.44 -11.65
N THR A 34 -11.68 15.23 -11.43
CA THR A 34 -10.24 14.96 -11.46
C THR A 34 -9.64 15.27 -12.84
N PHE A 35 -10.25 14.77 -13.91
CA PHE A 35 -9.75 15.01 -15.27
C PHE A 35 -9.86 16.48 -15.68
N THR A 36 -10.88 17.18 -15.23
CA THR A 36 -11.01 18.63 -15.46
C THR A 36 -9.87 19.38 -14.81
N THR A 37 -9.52 19.02 -13.58
CA THR A 37 -8.39 19.61 -12.85
C THR A 37 -7.07 19.30 -13.56
N LEU A 38 -6.83 18.04 -13.94
CA LEU A 38 -5.61 17.64 -14.67
C LEU A 38 -5.45 18.42 -15.98
N LYS A 39 -6.54 18.58 -16.74
CA LYS A 39 -6.55 19.34 -17.99
C LYS A 39 -6.24 20.83 -17.75
N GLN A 40 -6.82 21.42 -16.73
CA GLN A 40 -6.58 22.81 -16.35
C GLN A 40 -5.10 23.08 -16.05
N TYR A 41 -4.42 22.15 -15.40
CA TYR A 41 -2.99 22.25 -15.07
C TYR A 41 -2.06 21.61 -16.13
N GLN A 42 -2.61 21.24 -17.28
CA GLN A 42 -1.86 20.65 -18.41
C GLN A 42 -1.08 19.39 -18.04
N MET A 43 -1.56 18.63 -17.05
CA MET A 43 -0.96 17.37 -16.64
C MET A 43 -1.40 16.22 -17.54
N LYS A 44 -0.46 15.32 -17.79
CA LYS A 44 -0.68 14.11 -18.60
C LYS A 44 -0.57 12.89 -17.72
N LEU A 45 -1.45 11.92 -17.94
CA LEU A 45 -1.41 10.61 -17.33
C LEU A 45 -0.73 9.61 -18.28
N ASN A 46 -0.06 8.60 -17.71
CA ASN A 46 0.40 7.46 -18.48
C ASN A 46 -0.67 6.35 -18.43
N PRO A 47 -1.40 6.09 -19.51
CA PRO A 47 -2.49 5.11 -19.53
C PRO A 47 -2.03 3.70 -19.14
N ALA A 48 -0.80 3.32 -19.47
CA ALA A 48 -0.25 1.99 -19.15
C ALA A 48 -0.06 1.76 -17.63
N LYS A 49 -0.03 2.84 -16.85
CA LYS A 49 0.09 2.79 -15.37
C LYS A 49 -1.21 3.10 -14.66
N CYS A 50 -2.26 3.47 -15.38
CA CYS A 50 -3.56 3.81 -14.81
C CYS A 50 -4.46 2.58 -14.74
N VAL A 51 -5.24 2.48 -13.66
CA VAL A 51 -6.27 1.46 -13.49
C VAL A 51 -7.55 2.17 -13.10
N PHE A 52 -8.66 1.88 -13.80
CA PHE A 52 -9.95 2.53 -13.62
C PHE A 52 -11.06 1.51 -13.36
N GLY A 53 -12.10 1.94 -12.66
CA GLY A 53 -13.33 1.16 -12.48
C GLY A 53 -13.13 -0.14 -11.69
N VAL A 54 -12.25 -0.14 -10.71
CA VAL A 54 -11.97 -1.32 -9.87
C VAL A 54 -12.50 -1.13 -8.45
N ALA A 55 -12.98 -2.20 -7.84
CA ALA A 55 -13.46 -2.20 -6.46
C ALA A 55 -12.33 -2.10 -5.43
N SER A 56 -11.11 -2.45 -5.83
CA SER A 56 -9.90 -2.33 -5.01
C SER A 56 -8.69 -2.05 -5.88
N GLY A 57 -7.70 -1.37 -5.34
CA GLY A 57 -6.47 -1.04 -6.06
C GLY A 57 -5.27 -0.95 -5.13
N LYS A 58 -4.09 -1.03 -5.73
CA LYS A 58 -2.84 -0.83 -5.01
C LYS A 58 -2.52 0.65 -4.91
N PHE A 59 -2.22 1.10 -3.69
CA PHE A 59 -1.74 2.45 -3.44
C PHE A 59 -0.70 2.41 -2.33
N LEU A 60 0.49 2.94 -2.59
CA LEU A 60 1.63 2.96 -1.65
C LEU A 60 2.00 1.57 -1.09
N GLY A 61 1.87 0.53 -1.90
CA GLY A 61 2.17 -0.85 -1.50
C GLY A 61 1.09 -1.55 -0.66
N PHE A 62 -0.03 -0.87 -0.41
CA PHE A 62 -1.21 -1.43 0.25
C PHE A 62 -2.32 -1.72 -0.76
N MET A 63 -3.24 -2.60 -0.39
CA MET A 63 -4.52 -2.74 -1.08
C MET A 63 -5.53 -1.79 -0.43
N VAL A 64 -6.17 -0.97 -1.23
CA VAL A 64 -7.24 -0.07 -0.80
C VAL A 64 -8.55 -0.59 -1.38
N SER A 65 -9.52 -0.86 -0.51
CA SER A 65 -10.85 -1.36 -0.86
C SER A 65 -11.92 -0.57 -0.09
N GLN A 66 -13.18 -0.92 -0.30
CA GLN A 66 -14.30 -0.37 0.48
C GLN A 66 -14.14 -0.64 1.99
N ARG A 67 -13.50 -1.75 2.35
CA ARG A 67 -13.21 -2.11 3.75
C ARG A 67 -12.09 -1.28 4.39
N GLY A 68 -11.37 -0.52 3.60
CA GLY A 68 -10.22 0.28 4.01
C GLY A 68 -8.90 -0.23 3.44
N ILE A 69 -7.84 -0.15 4.23
CA ILE A 69 -6.48 -0.53 3.83
C ILE A 69 -6.22 -1.97 4.27
N GLU A 70 -5.82 -2.81 3.33
CA GLU A 70 -5.50 -4.22 3.54
C GLU A 70 -4.04 -4.53 3.17
N ALA A 71 -3.49 -5.59 3.75
CA ALA A 71 -2.17 -6.08 3.39
C ALA A 71 -2.16 -6.58 1.93
N ASN A 72 -1.08 -6.29 1.20
CA ASN A 72 -0.93 -6.82 -0.14
C ASN A 72 -0.79 -8.36 -0.09
N PRO A 73 -1.71 -9.13 -0.73
CA PRO A 73 -1.69 -10.59 -0.70
C PRO A 73 -0.36 -11.18 -1.17
N LYS A 74 0.32 -10.55 -2.13
CA LYS A 74 1.63 -11.01 -2.61
C LYS A 74 2.71 -10.90 -1.53
N LYS A 75 2.66 -9.87 -0.68
CA LYS A 75 3.59 -9.71 0.44
C LYS A 75 3.33 -10.76 1.53
N VAL A 76 2.06 -11.05 1.82
CA VAL A 76 1.65 -12.09 2.76
C VAL A 76 2.10 -13.45 2.25
N GLN A 77 1.81 -13.78 0.99
CA GLN A 77 2.19 -15.05 0.37
C GLN A 77 3.70 -15.25 0.33
N ALA A 78 4.46 -14.17 0.11
CA ALA A 78 5.93 -14.22 0.13
C ALA A 78 6.51 -14.61 1.50
N ILE A 79 5.78 -14.36 2.61
CA ILE A 79 6.17 -14.83 3.95
C ILE A 79 5.74 -16.28 4.15
N ILE A 80 4.50 -16.61 3.78
CA ILE A 80 3.96 -17.98 3.93
C ILE A 80 4.82 -19.00 3.16
N ASN A 81 5.30 -18.64 1.98
CA ASN A 81 6.14 -19.50 1.14
C ASN A 81 7.62 -19.56 1.58
N MET A 82 8.01 -18.82 2.62
CA MET A 82 9.36 -18.92 3.15
C MET A 82 9.53 -20.20 3.96
N THR A 83 10.65 -20.88 3.72
CA THR A 83 11.13 -21.94 4.63
C THR A 83 11.57 -21.32 5.95
N SER A 84 11.53 -22.10 7.04
CA SER A 84 12.05 -21.65 8.34
C SER A 84 13.49 -21.17 8.21
N PRO A 85 13.82 -19.98 8.69
CA PRO A 85 15.16 -19.40 8.55
C PRO A 85 16.19 -20.22 9.33
N LYS A 86 17.29 -20.58 8.68
CA LYS A 86 18.41 -21.33 9.25
C LYS A 86 19.67 -20.48 9.43
N THR A 87 19.74 -19.35 8.75
CA THR A 87 20.90 -18.44 8.77
C THR A 87 20.48 -17.04 9.24
N VAL A 88 21.45 -16.27 9.76
CA VAL A 88 21.25 -14.87 10.15
C VAL A 88 20.68 -14.03 8.99
N LYS A 89 21.19 -14.26 7.76
CA LYS A 89 20.72 -13.54 6.58
C LYS A 89 19.26 -13.86 6.24
N GLU A 90 18.82 -15.09 6.45
CA GLU A 90 17.43 -15.49 6.27
C GLU A 90 16.51 -14.90 7.36
N VAL A 91 17.01 -14.81 8.62
CA VAL A 91 16.30 -14.11 9.70
C VAL A 91 16.14 -12.62 9.37
N GLN A 92 17.19 -11.97 8.84
CA GLN A 92 17.11 -10.58 8.38
C GLN A 92 16.05 -10.42 7.27
N LYS A 93 16.05 -11.32 6.29
CA LYS A 93 15.07 -11.30 5.18
C LYS A 93 13.65 -11.48 5.68
N LEU A 94 13.42 -12.40 6.62
CA LEU A 94 12.11 -12.61 7.24
C LEU A 94 11.68 -11.37 8.02
N THR A 95 12.55 -10.84 8.88
CA THR A 95 12.28 -9.64 9.68
C THR A 95 11.93 -8.45 8.81
N GLY A 96 12.66 -8.22 7.71
CA GLY A 96 12.36 -7.15 6.76
C GLY A 96 10.97 -7.30 6.11
N ARG A 97 10.57 -8.51 5.74
CA ARG A 97 9.25 -8.78 5.19
C ARG A 97 8.13 -8.58 6.21
N ILE A 98 8.33 -9.01 7.46
CA ILE A 98 7.38 -8.81 8.56
C ILE A 98 7.23 -7.32 8.88
N THR A 99 8.34 -6.58 8.92
CA THR A 99 8.34 -5.13 9.16
C THR A 99 7.50 -4.39 8.12
N ALA A 100 7.56 -4.80 6.85
CA ALA A 100 6.74 -4.23 5.78
C ALA A 100 5.22 -4.46 5.98
N LEU A 101 4.83 -5.43 6.82
CA LEU A 101 3.44 -5.74 7.18
C LEU A 101 3.09 -5.38 8.63
N ASN A 102 3.97 -4.66 9.31
CA ASN A 102 3.84 -4.36 10.75
C ASN A 102 2.49 -3.75 11.12
N ARG A 103 1.94 -2.89 10.26
CA ARG A 103 0.64 -2.25 10.44
C ARG A 103 -0.52 -3.25 10.61
N PHE A 104 -0.41 -4.44 10.00
CA PHE A 104 -1.45 -5.47 10.00
C PHE A 104 -1.22 -6.57 11.03
N ILE A 105 -0.10 -6.53 11.76
CA ILE A 105 0.26 -7.55 12.74
C ILE A 105 0.06 -6.98 14.14
N SER A 106 -0.91 -7.52 14.87
CA SER A 106 -1.10 -7.17 16.27
C SER A 106 0.10 -7.60 17.10
N ARG A 107 0.58 -6.70 17.98
CA ARG A 107 1.72 -6.96 18.86
C ARG A 107 2.97 -7.46 18.10
N ALA A 108 3.25 -6.83 16.94
CA ALA A 108 4.34 -7.25 16.07
C ALA A 108 5.70 -7.24 16.77
N THR A 109 5.97 -6.26 17.60
CA THR A 109 7.23 -6.14 18.38
C THR A 109 7.42 -7.34 19.29
N ASP A 110 6.40 -7.74 20.04
CA ASP A 110 6.47 -8.90 20.95
C ASP A 110 6.70 -10.20 20.18
N LYS A 111 5.97 -10.39 19.08
CA LYS A 111 6.07 -11.58 18.24
C LYS A 111 7.42 -11.70 17.53
N CYS A 112 8.02 -10.57 17.17
CA CYS A 112 9.31 -10.53 16.48
C CYS A 112 10.52 -10.46 17.43
N LEU A 113 10.30 -10.34 18.74
CA LEU A 113 11.37 -10.25 19.72
C LEU A 113 12.44 -11.36 19.63
N PRO A 114 12.10 -12.65 19.42
CA PRO A 114 13.10 -13.70 19.22
C PRO A 114 14.03 -13.44 18.03
N PHE A 115 13.48 -12.95 16.91
CA PHE A 115 14.26 -12.62 15.71
C PHE A 115 15.22 -11.46 15.97
N PHE A 116 14.77 -10.40 16.65
CA PHE A 116 15.63 -9.27 17.02
C PHE A 116 16.74 -9.66 17.97
N LYS A 117 16.47 -10.54 18.94
CA LYS A 117 17.50 -11.08 19.85
C LYS A 117 18.57 -11.87 19.06
N THR A 118 18.16 -12.73 18.16
CA THR A 118 19.06 -13.50 17.30
C THR A 118 19.95 -12.58 16.45
N LEU A 119 19.36 -11.55 15.83
CA LEU A 119 20.13 -10.58 15.04
C LEU A 119 21.12 -9.80 15.91
N LYS A 120 20.70 -9.34 17.09
CA LYS A 120 21.58 -8.62 18.02
C LYS A 120 22.78 -9.46 18.44
N GLN A 121 22.58 -10.73 18.75
CA GLN A 121 23.66 -11.66 19.11
C GLN A 121 24.62 -11.92 17.96
N ALA A 122 24.11 -11.99 16.73
CA ALA A 122 24.94 -12.25 15.56
C ALA A 122 25.84 -11.07 15.16
N PHE A 123 25.51 -9.86 15.57
CA PHE A 123 26.26 -8.63 15.28
C PHE A 123 27.00 -8.05 16.51
N ALA A 124 26.87 -8.67 17.63
CA ALA A 124 27.63 -8.34 18.82
C ALA A 124 29.01 -9.01 18.78
#